data_1a13bf6cf21a7afb4e2ec4b81002a9ef
#
_entry.id   1a13bf6cf21a7afb4e2ec4b81002a9ef
#
_cell.length_a   1.000
_cell.length_b   1.000
_cell.length_c   1.000
_cell.angle_alpha   90.00
_cell.angle_beta   90.00
_cell.angle_gamma   90.00
#
_symmetry.space_group_name_H-M   'P 1'
#
loop_
_entity.id
_entity.type
_entity.pdbx_description
1 polymer ?
#
loop_
_entity_poly.entity_id
_entity_poly.type
_entity_poly.pdbx_seq_one_letter_code
_entity_poly.pdbx_strand_id
1 'polypeptide(L)'
;MRRNHHRWAADPMATFKVINKLEPFTPGELLRLELPIRLAFDALKTGKGTEQDWSDLAAATNVTIIRSRDIDPLCEQTANDASDALVRMYQRAQRTGAWGFDGPGIGQVEAGIDLHEQLGRLSTPLQMMGAMRTVLAIRADAGVRS
;
A
#
# COMPACT_ATOMS: atom_id res chain seq x y z
N MET A 1 -24.54 -20.76 -18.83
CA MET A 1 -24.11 -20.27 -17.52
C MET A 1 -23.19 -19.07 -17.70
N ARG A 2 -23.67 -17.88 -17.45
CA ARG A 2 -22.83 -16.67 -17.56
C ARG A 2 -21.88 -16.63 -16.34
N ARG A 3 -20.61 -16.90 -16.56
CA ARG A 3 -19.58 -16.67 -15.54
C ARG A 3 -19.48 -15.17 -15.28
N ASN A 4 -19.78 -14.78 -14.08
CA ASN A 4 -19.73 -13.40 -13.64
C ASN A 4 -18.25 -12.98 -13.47
N HIS A 5 -17.58 -12.65 -14.57
CA HIS A 5 -16.18 -12.25 -14.58
C HIS A 5 -15.90 -10.96 -13.78
N HIS A 6 -16.95 -10.17 -13.52
CA HIS A 6 -16.80 -8.92 -12.76
C HIS A 6 -16.50 -9.10 -11.28
N ARG A 7 -16.82 -10.25 -10.70
CA ARG A 7 -16.55 -10.52 -9.28
C ARG A 7 -15.06 -10.63 -8.96
N TRP A 8 -14.26 -11.06 -9.94
CA TRP A 8 -12.82 -11.26 -9.74
C TRP A 8 -12.05 -9.94 -9.77
N ALA A 9 -12.46 -8.97 -10.59
CA ALA A 9 -11.82 -7.66 -10.70
C ALA A 9 -12.08 -6.78 -9.47
N ALA A 10 -13.16 -7.03 -8.70
CA ALA A 10 -13.57 -6.24 -7.55
C ALA A 10 -13.02 -6.77 -6.21
N ASP A 11 -12.44 -7.96 -6.18
CA ASP A 11 -11.88 -8.58 -4.96
C ASP A 11 -10.41 -8.16 -4.79
N PRO A 12 -10.08 -7.31 -3.77
CA PRO A 12 -8.71 -6.88 -3.54
C PRO A 12 -7.77 -8.03 -3.18
N MET A 13 -8.32 -9.19 -2.80
CA MET A 13 -7.54 -10.38 -2.47
C MET A 13 -7.40 -11.36 -3.65
N ALA A 14 -7.98 -11.06 -4.81
CA ALA A 14 -8.02 -11.99 -5.96
C ALA A 14 -6.61 -12.38 -6.43
N THR A 15 -5.66 -11.45 -6.42
CA THR A 15 -4.26 -11.70 -6.80
C THR A 15 -3.63 -12.79 -5.93
N PHE A 16 -3.98 -12.85 -4.65
CA PHE A 16 -3.43 -13.83 -3.72
C PHE A 16 -4.06 -15.21 -3.81
N LYS A 17 -5.25 -15.32 -4.39
CA LYS A 17 -5.97 -16.61 -4.48
C LYS A 17 -5.30 -17.61 -5.41
N VAL A 18 -4.54 -17.12 -6.39
CA VAL A 18 -3.82 -17.95 -7.37
C VAL A 18 -2.35 -18.17 -7.00
N ILE A 19 -1.88 -17.59 -5.88
CA ILE A 19 -0.50 -17.67 -5.41
C ILE A 19 -0.40 -18.74 -4.32
N ASN A 20 0.70 -19.52 -4.31
CA ASN A 20 0.98 -20.41 -3.20
C ASN A 20 1.31 -19.60 -1.93
N LYS A 21 0.40 -19.63 -0.98
CA LYS A 21 0.42 -18.77 0.22
C LYS A 21 1.49 -19.12 1.24
N LEU A 22 2.00 -20.34 1.19
CA LEU A 22 2.93 -20.90 2.19
C LEU A 22 4.39 -20.76 1.78
N GLU A 23 4.66 -20.42 0.53
CA GLU A 23 6.01 -20.22 0.01
C GLU A 23 6.31 -18.74 -0.17
N PRO A 24 7.61 -18.34 -0.17
CA PRO A 24 7.98 -16.97 -0.51
C PRO A 24 7.47 -16.54 -1.88
N PHE A 25 7.27 -15.25 -2.05
CA PHE A 25 6.93 -14.69 -3.37
C PHE A 25 8.03 -15.00 -4.38
N THR A 26 7.63 -15.36 -5.60
CA THR A 26 8.55 -15.38 -6.73
C THR A 26 8.89 -13.94 -7.16
N PRO A 27 10.03 -13.73 -7.88
CA PRO A 27 10.36 -12.39 -8.41
C PRO A 27 9.27 -11.79 -9.28
N GLY A 28 8.58 -12.58 -10.09
CA GLY A 28 7.48 -12.12 -10.93
C GLY A 28 6.24 -11.72 -10.12
N GLU A 29 5.96 -12.44 -9.05
CA GLU A 29 4.87 -12.10 -8.13
C GLU A 29 5.16 -10.81 -7.36
N LEU A 30 6.40 -10.63 -6.89
CA LEU A 30 6.84 -9.39 -6.25
C LEU A 30 6.73 -8.20 -7.21
N LEU A 31 7.14 -8.35 -8.46
CA LEU A 31 7.03 -7.29 -9.45
C LEU A 31 5.57 -6.88 -9.65
N ARG A 32 4.66 -7.84 -9.76
CA ARG A 32 3.22 -7.55 -9.91
C ARG A 32 2.63 -6.85 -8.69
N LEU A 33 3.16 -7.13 -7.50
CA LEU A 33 2.74 -6.47 -6.27
C LEU A 33 3.27 -5.04 -6.19
N GLU A 34 4.52 -4.81 -6.56
CA GLU A 34 5.24 -3.53 -6.35
C GLU A 34 5.08 -2.54 -7.50
N LEU A 35 4.92 -3.00 -8.74
CA LEU A 35 4.85 -2.12 -9.90
C LEU A 35 3.73 -1.07 -9.82
N PRO A 36 2.49 -1.41 -9.46
CA PRO A 36 1.44 -0.40 -9.31
C PRO A 36 1.76 0.67 -8.26
N ILE A 37 2.44 0.29 -7.18
CA ILE A 37 2.86 1.20 -6.12
C ILE A 37 3.91 2.19 -6.65
N ARG A 38 4.91 1.70 -7.38
CA ARG A 38 5.94 2.55 -7.99
C ARG A 38 5.37 3.48 -9.04
N LEU A 39 4.43 3.02 -9.85
CA LEU A 39 3.76 3.87 -10.84
C LEU A 39 2.95 4.98 -10.19
N ALA A 40 2.24 4.69 -9.10
CA ALA A 40 1.51 5.69 -8.33
C ALA A 40 2.47 6.74 -7.73
N PHE A 41 3.60 6.30 -7.17
CA PHE A 41 4.63 7.19 -6.64
C PHE A 41 5.19 8.12 -7.73
N ASP A 42 5.55 7.57 -8.88
CA ASP A 42 6.10 8.35 -9.99
C ASP A 42 5.09 9.36 -10.52
N ALA A 43 3.82 9.01 -10.62
CA ALA A 43 2.76 9.93 -11.04
C ALA A 43 2.64 11.12 -10.07
N LEU A 44 2.63 10.87 -8.77
CA LEU A 44 2.55 11.91 -7.75
C LEU A 44 3.83 12.77 -7.72
N LYS A 45 4.99 12.15 -7.96
CA LYS A 45 6.28 12.86 -7.99
C LYS A 45 6.39 13.82 -9.18
N THR A 46 5.80 13.47 -10.31
CA THR A 46 5.88 14.25 -11.55
C THR A 46 4.73 15.24 -11.73
N GLY A 47 3.85 15.37 -10.76
CA GLY A 47 2.70 16.29 -10.82
C GLY A 47 1.52 15.79 -11.64
N LYS A 48 1.54 14.53 -12.06
CA LYS A 48 0.46 13.84 -12.82
C LYS A 48 -0.40 12.93 -11.95
N GLY A 49 -0.18 12.97 -10.65
CA GLY A 49 -0.87 12.10 -9.70
C GLY A 49 -2.32 12.49 -9.49
N THR A 50 -3.09 11.49 -9.07
CA THR A 50 -4.51 11.60 -8.75
C THR A 50 -4.78 11.12 -7.33
N GLU A 51 -6.01 11.33 -6.85
CA GLU A 51 -6.45 10.77 -5.57
C GLU A 51 -6.32 9.25 -5.54
N GLN A 52 -6.53 8.57 -6.66
CA GLN A 52 -6.36 7.12 -6.74
C GLN A 52 -4.91 6.71 -6.50
N ASP A 53 -3.94 7.44 -7.07
CA ASP A 53 -2.52 7.18 -6.83
C ASP A 53 -2.17 7.35 -5.35
N TRP A 54 -2.69 8.40 -4.72
CA TRP A 54 -2.55 8.62 -3.29
C TRP A 54 -3.15 7.45 -2.48
N SER A 55 -4.36 7.02 -2.85
CA SER A 55 -5.06 5.92 -2.18
C SER A 55 -4.28 4.60 -2.27
N ASP A 56 -3.68 4.33 -3.42
CA ASP A 56 -2.85 3.13 -3.64
C ASP A 56 -1.61 3.14 -2.73
N LEU A 57 -0.93 4.29 -2.63
CA LEU A 57 0.20 4.46 -1.72
C LEU A 57 -0.21 4.36 -0.25
N ALA A 58 -1.34 4.95 0.11
CA ALA A 58 -1.86 4.88 1.48
C ALA A 58 -2.17 3.43 1.88
N ALA A 59 -2.78 2.66 1.00
CA ALA A 59 -3.08 1.25 1.23
C ALA A 59 -1.80 0.42 1.44
N ALA A 60 -0.80 0.60 0.57
CA ALA A 60 0.48 -0.08 0.69
C ALA A 60 1.22 0.31 1.99
N THR A 61 1.19 1.58 2.35
CA THR A 61 1.82 2.09 3.58
C THR A 61 1.15 1.50 4.82
N ASN A 62 -0.16 1.40 4.84
CA ASN A 62 -0.89 0.78 5.95
C ASN A 62 -0.53 -0.71 6.12
N VAL A 63 -0.41 -1.45 5.04
CA VAL A 63 0.07 -2.85 5.07
C VAL A 63 1.49 -2.91 5.63
N THR A 64 2.35 -1.99 5.21
CA THR A 64 3.74 -1.90 5.69
C THR A 64 3.79 -1.64 7.18
N ILE A 65 2.98 -0.73 7.71
CA ILE A 65 2.90 -0.45 9.15
C ILE A 65 2.53 -1.72 9.92
N ILE A 66 1.47 -2.39 9.52
CA ILE A 66 1.01 -3.61 10.22
C ILE A 66 2.07 -4.71 10.15
N ARG A 67 2.67 -4.94 8.99
CA ARG A 67 3.67 -5.99 8.82
C ARG A 67 4.96 -5.70 9.58
N SER A 68 5.38 -4.44 9.65
CA SER A 68 6.63 -4.04 10.34
C SER A 68 6.54 -4.13 11.86
N ARG A 69 5.36 -4.05 12.45
CA ARG A 69 5.16 -4.21 13.90
C ARG A 69 5.71 -5.54 14.43
N ASP A 70 5.66 -6.58 13.61
CA ASP A 70 6.14 -7.92 13.99
C ASP A 70 7.65 -8.10 13.76
N ILE A 71 8.35 -7.10 13.23
CA ILE A 71 9.73 -7.23 12.79
C ILE A 71 10.66 -6.33 13.58
N ASP A 72 10.49 -5.00 13.50
CA ASP A 72 11.41 -4.05 14.10
C ASP A 72 10.76 -2.67 14.32
N PRO A 73 10.93 -2.02 15.50
CA PRO A 73 10.42 -0.67 15.74
C PRO A 73 10.93 0.38 14.75
N LEU A 74 12.17 0.24 14.23
CA LEU A 74 12.69 1.17 13.20
C LEU A 74 11.95 1.05 11.89
N CYS A 75 11.56 -0.17 11.51
CA CYS A 75 10.72 -0.40 10.33
C CYS A 75 9.34 0.26 10.50
N GLU A 76 8.73 0.11 11.66
CA GLU A 76 7.46 0.76 11.96
C GLU A 76 7.57 2.28 11.89
N GLN A 77 8.64 2.86 12.42
CA GLN A 77 8.87 4.31 12.36
C GLN A 77 8.98 4.80 10.91
N THR A 78 9.72 4.11 10.06
CA THR A 78 9.86 4.43 8.64
C THR A 78 8.49 4.41 7.95
N ALA A 79 7.68 3.41 8.23
CA ALA A 79 6.33 3.30 7.67
C ALA A 79 5.40 4.41 8.19
N ASN A 80 5.50 4.76 9.47
CA ASN A 80 4.73 5.86 10.05
C ASN A 80 5.13 7.21 9.46
N ASP A 81 6.41 7.46 9.21
CA ASP A 81 6.87 8.69 8.55
C ASP A 81 6.29 8.81 7.14
N ALA A 82 6.24 7.71 6.40
CA ALA A 82 5.61 7.68 5.10
C ALA A 82 4.09 7.98 5.19
N SER A 83 3.42 7.40 6.18
CA SER A 83 2.00 7.67 6.44
C SER A 83 1.75 9.15 6.74
N ASP A 84 2.56 9.75 7.58
CA ASP A 84 2.45 11.17 7.93
C ASP A 84 2.64 12.07 6.70
N ALA A 85 3.58 11.72 5.81
CA ALA A 85 3.80 12.43 4.56
C ALA A 85 2.57 12.36 3.64
N LEU A 86 1.93 11.19 3.57
CA LEU A 86 0.70 11.00 2.78
C LEU A 86 -0.49 11.77 3.38
N VAL A 87 -0.60 11.86 4.70
CA VAL A 87 -1.61 12.68 5.37
C VAL A 87 -1.41 14.17 5.03
N ARG A 88 -0.18 14.66 5.07
CA ARG A 88 0.12 16.05 4.66
C ARG A 88 -0.25 16.32 3.21
N MET A 89 0.03 15.36 2.31
CA MET A 89 -0.38 15.47 0.91
C MET A 89 -1.89 15.55 0.76
N TYR A 90 -2.62 14.70 1.44
CA TYR A 90 -4.09 14.72 1.44
C TYR A 90 -4.65 16.06 1.90
N GLN A 91 -4.16 16.57 3.03
CA GLN A 91 -4.59 17.86 3.57
C GLN A 91 -4.32 19.01 2.59
N ARG A 92 -3.15 19.00 1.95
CA ARG A 92 -2.81 20.01 0.93
C ARG A 92 -3.69 19.88 -0.31
N ALA A 93 -3.97 18.68 -0.76
CA ALA A 93 -4.84 18.44 -1.91
C ALA A 93 -6.27 18.92 -1.66
N GLN A 94 -6.78 18.77 -0.43
CA GLN A 94 -8.09 19.30 -0.06
C GLN A 94 -8.16 20.84 -0.15
N ARG A 95 -7.06 21.53 0.11
CA ARG A 95 -6.97 23.00 0.03
C ARG A 95 -6.70 23.51 -1.37
N THR A 96 -5.87 22.83 -2.13
CA THR A 96 -5.31 23.32 -3.40
C THR A 96 -5.79 22.59 -4.64
N GLY A 97 -6.40 21.40 -4.46
CA GLY A 97 -6.77 20.50 -5.56
C GLY A 97 -5.58 19.78 -6.22
N ALA A 98 -4.36 20.03 -5.77
CA ALA A 98 -3.14 19.45 -6.35
C ALA A 98 -2.62 18.29 -5.49
N TRP A 99 -2.37 17.16 -6.13
CA TRP A 99 -1.76 15.98 -5.53
C TRP A 99 -0.25 15.97 -5.82
N GLY A 100 0.55 16.15 -4.79
CA GLY A 100 2.01 16.16 -4.91
C GLY A 100 2.68 16.16 -3.55
N PHE A 101 3.97 15.79 -3.53
CA PHE A 101 4.76 15.73 -2.32
C PHE A 101 5.22 17.11 -1.86
N ASP A 102 5.39 17.29 -0.54
CA ASP A 102 6.25 18.34 0.00
C ASP A 102 7.73 17.88 -0.09
N GLY A 103 8.68 18.78 0.22
CA GLY A 103 10.10 18.46 0.12
C GLY A 103 10.51 17.20 0.89
N PRO A 104 10.22 17.10 2.20
CA PRO A 104 10.56 15.91 2.99
C PRO A 104 9.76 14.67 2.61
N GLY A 105 8.55 14.85 2.11
CA GLY A 105 7.60 13.77 1.83
C GLY A 105 8.08 12.80 0.75
N ILE A 106 8.79 13.28 -0.26
CA ILE A 106 9.34 12.43 -1.33
C ILE A 106 10.22 11.33 -0.74
N GLY A 107 11.20 11.72 0.06
CA GLY A 107 12.14 10.77 0.67
C GLY A 107 11.47 9.84 1.68
N GLN A 108 10.53 10.36 2.46
CA GLN A 108 9.81 9.57 3.46
C GLN A 108 8.93 8.49 2.82
N VAL A 109 8.20 8.83 1.77
CA VAL A 109 7.35 7.85 1.06
C VAL A 109 8.20 6.86 0.27
N GLU A 110 9.27 7.32 -0.37
CA GLU A 110 10.20 6.42 -1.07
C GLU A 110 10.80 5.39 -0.12
N ALA A 111 11.24 5.80 1.06
CA ALA A 111 11.75 4.89 2.09
C ALA A 111 10.67 3.89 2.54
N GLY A 112 9.43 4.33 2.65
CA GLY A 112 8.29 3.46 2.96
C GLY A 112 8.03 2.43 1.87
N ILE A 113 8.15 2.81 0.60
CA ILE A 113 8.00 1.89 -0.54
C ILE A 113 9.15 0.88 -0.56
N ASP A 114 10.39 1.32 -0.35
CA ASP A 114 11.54 0.43 -0.26
C ASP A 114 11.37 -0.59 0.86
N LEU A 115 10.85 -0.16 1.99
CA LEU A 115 10.53 -1.05 3.10
C LEU A 115 9.44 -2.05 2.73
N HIS A 116 8.39 -1.62 2.05
CA HIS A 116 7.33 -2.51 1.56
C HIS A 116 7.90 -3.61 0.66
N GLU A 117 8.79 -3.26 -0.25
CA GLU A 117 9.49 -4.24 -1.11
C GLU A 117 10.32 -5.23 -0.30
N GLN A 118 11.08 -4.75 0.68
CA GLN A 118 11.91 -5.59 1.55
C GLN A 118 11.03 -6.55 2.36
N LEU A 119 9.94 -6.06 2.93
CA LEU A 119 9.00 -6.90 3.68
C LEU A 119 8.33 -7.94 2.79
N GLY A 120 8.03 -7.60 1.54
CA GLY A 120 7.53 -8.56 0.55
C GLY A 120 8.50 -9.71 0.30
N ARG A 121 9.80 -9.40 0.20
CA ARG A 121 10.84 -10.43 0.03
C ARG A 121 11.01 -11.32 1.26
N LEU A 122 10.77 -10.79 2.46
CA LEU A 122 10.90 -11.49 3.73
C LEU A 122 9.61 -12.20 4.18
N SER A 123 8.54 -12.04 3.43
CA SER A 123 7.22 -12.52 3.83
C SER A 123 6.69 -13.54 2.84
N THR A 124 5.79 -14.39 3.31
CA THR A 124 4.96 -15.22 2.44
C THR A 124 3.71 -14.43 2.01
N PRO A 125 3.05 -14.82 0.92
CA PRO A 125 1.76 -14.24 0.55
C PRO A 125 0.74 -14.30 1.70
N LEU A 126 0.72 -15.37 2.47
CA LEU A 126 -0.17 -15.51 3.62
C LEU A 126 0.07 -14.42 4.67
N GLN A 127 1.32 -14.08 4.97
CA GLN A 127 1.67 -13.01 5.92
C GLN A 127 1.24 -11.64 5.41
N MET A 128 1.45 -11.36 4.13
CA MET A 128 1.02 -10.09 3.51
C MET A 128 -0.50 -9.98 3.44
N MET A 129 -1.19 -11.09 3.14
CA MET A 129 -2.66 -11.16 3.20
C MET A 129 -3.19 -10.88 4.60
N GLY A 130 -2.53 -11.42 5.63
CA GLY A 130 -2.89 -11.17 7.02
C GLY A 130 -2.82 -9.70 7.37
N ALA A 131 -1.76 -9.01 6.96
CA ALA A 131 -1.62 -7.57 7.14
C ALA A 131 -2.71 -6.79 6.39
N MET A 132 -3.00 -7.15 5.15
CA MET A 132 -4.06 -6.53 4.34
C MET A 132 -5.44 -6.71 4.99
N ARG A 133 -5.75 -7.89 5.49
CA ARG A 133 -7.02 -8.16 6.21
C ARG A 133 -7.14 -7.30 7.46
N THR A 134 -6.07 -7.11 8.20
CA THR A 134 -6.04 -6.23 9.37
C THR A 134 -6.35 -4.79 8.98
N VAL A 135 -5.75 -4.27 7.91
CA VAL A 135 -6.04 -2.94 7.38
C VAL A 135 -7.51 -2.80 6.99
N LEU A 136 -8.05 -3.77 6.27
CA LEU A 136 -9.46 -3.76 5.85
C LEU A 136 -10.41 -3.82 7.05
N ALA A 137 -10.10 -4.60 8.07
CA ALA A 137 -10.88 -4.67 9.31
C ALA A 137 -10.88 -3.34 10.06
N ILE A 138 -9.75 -2.65 10.17
CA ILE A 138 -9.64 -1.34 10.79
C ILE A 138 -10.49 -0.30 10.03
N ARG A 139 -10.45 -0.32 8.70
CA ARG A 139 -11.26 0.58 7.86
C ARG A 139 -12.75 0.33 8.04
N ALA A 140 -13.18 -0.92 8.07
CA ALA A 140 -14.58 -1.28 8.29
C ALA A 140 -15.06 -0.82 9.66
N ASP A 141 -14.26 -0.99 10.72
CA ASP A 141 -14.56 -0.54 12.07
C ASP A 141 -14.65 0.98 12.17
N ALA A 142 -13.73 1.71 11.52
CA ALA A 142 -13.76 3.17 11.44
C ALA A 142 -15.00 3.67 10.68
N GLY A 143 -15.42 2.99 9.61
CA GLY A 143 -16.63 3.31 8.84
C GLY A 143 -17.92 3.15 9.65
N VAL A 144 -17.97 2.16 10.52
CA VAL A 144 -19.13 1.90 11.39
C VAL A 144 -19.27 2.96 12.50
N ARG A 145 -18.15 3.57 12.92
CA ARG A 145 -18.14 4.60 13.98
C ARG A 145 -18.42 6.01 13.47
N SER A 146 -18.37 6.23 12.19
CA SER A 146 -18.71 7.50 11.57
C SER A 146 -20.18 7.55 11.17
#